data_cf27889cd77066c99d0e6f685da03e74
#
_entry.id   cf27889cd77066c99d0e6f685da03e74
#
_cell.length_a   1.000
_cell.length_b   1.000
_cell.length_c   1.000
_cell.angle_alpha   90.00
_cell.angle_beta   90.00
_cell.angle_gamma   90.00
#
_symmetry.space_group_name_H-M   'P 1'
#
loop_
_entity.id
_entity.type
_entity.pdbx_description
1 polymer ?
#
loop_
_entity_poly.entity_id
_entity_poly.type
_entity_poly.pdbx_seq_one_letter_code
_entity_poly.pdbx_strand_id
1 'polypeptide(L)'
;MNKKSIKDVDVKGKRCLVRCDFNVPMKDGVITDENRINGALPTIRYLMEHGAKVILCSHMGKPHNIFTEGFGLNKKEKKAVEALPENERAAAKAEYIAKALKGDLKKFTLAPVAKRLNELLDGKVAFATDIVGDDAKAKVAALKEGECVLLENLRFDAGEEGRDEEFCKKLAAFCDIYVNDAFGTAHRSHASTAAIVEYGFVKTAVCGFLIEKELSVMADALEHPVRPFVAILGGAKVADKLNVISNLLEKCDTLIIGGGMAYTFLKAQGYEVGTSLVDDTKLDYCKEMMAKAKAEGKKLLLPIDGVQVKAFPDPIDAPVETFVRKVGEFNPDMESCDIGPETAKLYADALVGAKTIIWNGPMGVFENPTLAAGTNAIAKAMAACEGATTIIGGGDSAAAVAQLGYADKMTHISTGGGASLELFEGKKLPGIECLNDKD
;
A
#
# COMPACT_ATOMS: atom_id res chain seq x y z
N MET A 1 15.22 9.25 -6.76
CA MET A 1 16.00 7.98 -6.67
C MET A 1 16.38 7.52 -8.08
N ASN A 2 17.66 7.22 -8.30
CA ASN A 2 18.21 6.92 -9.64
C ASN A 2 18.48 5.41 -9.80
N LYS A 3 17.41 4.60 -9.88
CA LYS A 3 17.51 3.14 -10.03
C LYS A 3 17.46 2.70 -11.48
N LYS A 4 18.25 1.68 -11.86
CA LYS A 4 18.15 1.05 -13.18
C LYS A 4 16.79 0.40 -13.36
N SER A 5 16.23 0.50 -14.56
CA SER A 5 15.00 -0.17 -14.96
C SER A 5 15.28 -1.25 -16.01
N ILE A 6 14.26 -2.00 -16.37
CA ILE A 6 14.37 -3.04 -17.43
C ILE A 6 14.84 -2.49 -18.78
N LYS A 7 14.76 -1.17 -19.01
CA LYS A 7 15.26 -0.52 -20.23
C LYS A 7 16.79 -0.35 -20.23
N ASP A 8 17.40 -0.36 -19.05
CA ASP A 8 18.83 -0.08 -18.86
C ASP A 8 19.71 -1.36 -18.94
N VAL A 9 19.09 -2.51 -19.24
CA VAL A 9 19.77 -3.83 -19.31
C VAL A 9 19.33 -4.62 -20.52
N ASP A 10 20.24 -5.46 -21.06
CA ASP A 10 19.90 -6.39 -22.14
C ASP A 10 19.19 -7.62 -21.56
N VAL A 11 17.92 -7.80 -21.93
CA VAL A 11 17.06 -8.88 -21.44
C VAL A 11 16.92 -10.04 -22.42
N LYS A 12 17.42 -9.89 -23.66
CA LYS A 12 17.25 -10.92 -24.72
C LYS A 12 17.89 -12.25 -24.32
N GLY A 13 17.10 -13.31 -24.37
CA GLY A 13 17.54 -14.67 -24.01
C GLY A 13 17.79 -14.86 -22.51
N LYS A 14 17.63 -13.82 -21.68
CA LYS A 14 17.86 -13.87 -20.22
C LYS A 14 16.62 -14.35 -19.49
N ARG A 15 16.84 -15.09 -18.41
CA ARG A 15 15.80 -15.47 -17.45
C ARG A 15 15.58 -14.29 -16.50
N CYS A 16 14.42 -13.64 -16.62
CA CYS A 16 14.05 -12.49 -15.80
C CYS A 16 13.06 -12.95 -14.74
N LEU A 17 13.47 -12.97 -13.48
CA LEU A 17 12.59 -13.19 -12.34
C LEU A 17 11.93 -11.87 -11.96
N VAL A 18 10.62 -11.78 -12.18
CA VAL A 18 9.84 -10.55 -11.96
C VAL A 18 8.96 -10.72 -10.73
N ARG A 19 9.23 -9.93 -9.68
CA ARG A 19 8.38 -9.85 -8.50
C ARG A 19 7.22 -8.89 -8.77
N CYS A 20 6.04 -9.45 -8.91
CA CYS A 20 4.78 -8.72 -9.13
C CYS A 20 3.93 -8.67 -7.85
N ASP A 21 2.94 -7.81 -7.80
CA ASP A 21 1.90 -7.81 -6.79
C ASP A 21 0.58 -8.29 -7.40
N PHE A 22 0.33 -9.59 -7.32
CA PHE A 22 -0.90 -10.25 -7.77
C PHE A 22 -1.83 -10.60 -6.62
N ASN A 23 -1.69 -9.95 -5.48
CA ASN A 23 -2.60 -10.11 -4.35
C ASN A 23 -3.94 -9.41 -4.65
N VAL A 24 -4.64 -9.92 -5.64
CA VAL A 24 -5.93 -9.40 -6.12
C VAL A 24 -7.10 -9.87 -5.24
N PRO A 25 -8.16 -9.08 -5.10
CA PRO A 25 -9.36 -9.54 -4.43
C PRO A 25 -10.05 -10.63 -5.28
N MET A 26 -10.45 -11.71 -4.61
CA MET A 26 -11.17 -12.82 -5.24
C MET A 26 -12.40 -13.19 -4.41
N LYS A 27 -13.46 -13.58 -5.11
CA LYS A 27 -14.66 -14.18 -4.52
C LYS A 27 -14.90 -15.52 -5.20
N ASP A 28 -14.96 -16.59 -4.43
CA ASP A 28 -15.19 -17.96 -4.92
C ASP A 28 -14.26 -18.39 -6.07
N GLY A 29 -13.00 -17.97 -6.01
CA GLY A 29 -11.99 -18.26 -7.04
C GLY A 29 -12.06 -17.36 -8.27
N VAL A 30 -12.96 -16.37 -8.30
CA VAL A 30 -13.10 -15.38 -9.38
C VAL A 30 -12.46 -14.06 -8.96
N ILE A 31 -11.60 -13.52 -9.81
CA ILE A 31 -10.97 -12.21 -9.61
C ILE A 31 -12.03 -11.13 -9.75
N THR A 32 -12.17 -10.26 -8.74
CA THR A 32 -13.17 -9.18 -8.72
C THR A 32 -12.60 -7.82 -9.07
N ASP A 33 -11.26 -7.68 -9.06
CA ASP A 33 -10.55 -6.47 -9.47
C ASP A 33 -9.21 -6.86 -10.10
N GLU A 34 -8.96 -6.37 -11.31
CA GLU A 34 -7.76 -6.69 -12.12
C GLU A 34 -6.70 -5.58 -12.10
N ASN A 35 -6.86 -4.51 -11.34
CA ASN A 35 -5.98 -3.35 -11.38
C ASN A 35 -4.50 -3.71 -11.17
N ARG A 36 -4.21 -4.65 -10.27
CA ARG A 36 -2.83 -5.10 -10.01
C ARG A 36 -2.26 -5.92 -11.16
N ILE A 37 -3.08 -6.74 -11.80
CA ILE A 37 -2.68 -7.48 -13.01
C ILE A 37 -2.36 -6.49 -14.13
N ASN A 38 -3.28 -5.56 -14.39
CA ASN A 38 -3.12 -4.53 -15.43
C ASN A 38 -1.90 -3.65 -15.18
N GLY A 39 -1.60 -3.34 -13.92
CA GLY A 39 -0.41 -2.58 -13.54
C GLY A 39 0.92 -3.29 -13.85
N ALA A 40 0.94 -4.62 -13.82
CA ALA A 40 2.13 -5.43 -14.12
C ALA A 40 2.30 -5.72 -15.62
N LEU A 41 1.23 -5.66 -16.42
CA LEU A 41 1.28 -6.02 -17.85
C LEU A 41 2.31 -5.24 -18.66
N PRO A 42 2.51 -3.92 -18.50
CA PRO A 42 3.51 -3.20 -19.29
C PRO A 42 4.92 -3.76 -19.14
N THR A 43 5.34 -4.09 -17.91
CA THR A 43 6.64 -4.73 -17.63
C THR A 43 6.72 -6.11 -18.25
N ILE A 44 5.70 -6.95 -18.07
CA ILE A 44 5.67 -8.31 -18.57
C ILE A 44 5.73 -8.31 -20.10
N ARG A 45 4.92 -7.51 -20.77
CA ARG A 45 4.89 -7.39 -22.24
C ARG A 45 6.22 -6.91 -22.79
N TYR A 46 6.81 -5.86 -22.18
CA TYR A 46 8.12 -5.38 -22.60
C TYR A 46 9.18 -6.48 -22.58
N LEU A 47 9.27 -7.23 -21.48
CA LEU A 47 10.23 -8.31 -21.34
C LEU A 47 9.99 -9.43 -22.38
N MET A 48 8.74 -9.85 -22.57
CA MET A 48 8.38 -10.86 -23.56
C MET A 48 8.70 -10.41 -25.00
N GLU A 49 8.34 -9.19 -25.36
CA GLU A 49 8.59 -8.61 -26.69
C GLU A 49 10.07 -8.41 -26.98
N HIS A 50 10.91 -8.22 -25.95
CA HIS A 50 12.37 -8.12 -26.08
C HIS A 50 13.09 -9.46 -25.93
N GLY A 51 12.35 -10.58 -26.00
CA GLY A 51 12.93 -11.93 -26.04
C GLY A 51 13.44 -12.45 -24.70
N ALA A 52 12.98 -11.90 -23.58
CA ALA A 52 13.27 -12.46 -22.26
C ALA A 52 12.50 -13.77 -22.03
N LYS A 53 13.05 -14.64 -21.18
CA LYS A 53 12.34 -15.77 -20.57
C LYS A 53 11.81 -15.31 -19.23
N VAL A 54 10.48 -15.12 -19.11
CA VAL A 54 9.88 -14.40 -17.97
C VAL A 54 9.39 -15.37 -16.91
N ILE A 55 9.89 -15.21 -15.69
CA ILE A 55 9.46 -15.97 -14.52
C ILE A 55 8.79 -14.98 -13.56
N LEU A 56 7.48 -15.11 -13.36
CA LEU A 56 6.72 -14.26 -12.46
C LEU A 56 6.60 -14.92 -11.09
N CYS A 57 6.73 -14.13 -10.03
CA CYS A 57 6.46 -14.55 -8.68
C CYS A 57 5.67 -13.49 -7.92
N SER A 58 4.79 -13.93 -7.04
CA SER A 58 3.96 -13.06 -6.21
C SER A 58 3.46 -13.78 -4.97
N HIS A 59 2.87 -13.02 -4.06
CA HIS A 59 2.11 -13.56 -2.94
C HIS A 59 0.60 -13.38 -3.16
N MET A 60 -0.19 -14.17 -2.43
CA MET A 60 -1.63 -14.05 -2.35
C MET A 60 -2.08 -14.21 -0.90
N GLY A 61 -2.71 -13.19 -0.34
CA GLY A 61 -3.28 -13.21 1.01
C GLY A 61 -2.28 -13.49 2.13
N LYS A 62 -2.76 -14.14 3.17
CA LYS A 62 -1.98 -14.57 4.35
C LYS A 62 -2.25 -16.04 4.66
N PRO A 63 -1.78 -16.97 3.81
CA PRO A 63 -1.94 -18.40 4.02
C PRO A 63 -1.04 -18.90 5.15
N HIS A 64 -1.25 -20.15 5.56
CA HIS A 64 -0.21 -20.93 6.24
C HIS A 64 0.89 -21.31 5.24
N ASN A 65 2.07 -21.61 5.78
CA ASN A 65 3.22 -22.00 4.97
C ASN A 65 3.16 -23.49 4.60
N ILE A 66 2.11 -23.90 3.90
CA ILE A 66 1.74 -25.31 3.66
C ILE A 66 2.76 -26.11 2.85
N PHE A 67 3.73 -25.45 2.20
CA PHE A 67 4.83 -26.11 1.50
C PHE A 67 6.06 -26.32 2.41
N THR A 68 6.04 -25.81 3.64
CA THR A 68 7.09 -25.99 4.62
C THR A 68 6.72 -27.16 5.55
N GLU A 69 7.58 -28.14 5.67
CA GLU A 69 7.38 -29.26 6.59
C GLU A 69 7.24 -28.75 8.04
N GLY A 70 6.23 -29.26 8.74
CA GLY A 70 5.98 -28.87 10.13
C GLY A 70 5.52 -27.43 10.35
N PHE A 71 4.92 -26.80 9.35
CA PHE A 71 4.41 -25.44 9.47
C PHE A 71 3.48 -25.25 10.67
N GLY A 72 3.47 -24.04 11.22
CA GLY A 72 2.76 -23.73 12.46
C GLY A 72 1.44 -22.98 12.25
N LEU A 73 0.75 -22.75 13.38
CA LEU A 73 -0.44 -21.92 13.46
C LEU A 73 -0.13 -20.44 13.22
N ASN A 74 -1.09 -19.70 12.66
CA ASN A 74 -1.01 -18.25 12.60
C ASN A 74 -1.23 -17.60 13.99
N LYS A 75 -0.99 -16.30 14.09
CA LYS A 75 -1.05 -15.58 15.39
C LYS A 75 -2.42 -15.66 16.07
N LYS A 76 -3.52 -15.64 15.29
CA LYS A 76 -4.89 -15.70 15.83
C LYS A 76 -5.20 -17.11 16.38
N GLU A 77 -4.81 -18.13 15.64
CA GLU A 77 -4.99 -19.53 16.02
C GLU A 77 -4.15 -19.91 17.24
N LYS A 78 -2.89 -19.43 17.30
CA LYS A 78 -2.04 -19.59 18.49
C LYS A 78 -2.74 -19.07 19.74
N LYS A 79 -3.27 -17.84 19.68
CA LYS A 79 -4.02 -17.27 20.82
C LYS A 79 -5.27 -18.09 21.15
N ALA A 80 -6.00 -18.57 20.13
CA ALA A 80 -7.19 -19.39 20.35
C ALA A 80 -6.84 -20.72 21.03
N VAL A 81 -5.76 -21.39 20.59
CA VAL A 81 -5.27 -22.64 21.20
C VAL A 81 -4.75 -22.40 22.62
N GLU A 82 -4.00 -21.33 22.86
CA GLU A 82 -3.48 -20.98 24.19
C GLU A 82 -4.59 -20.71 25.21
N ALA A 83 -5.76 -20.23 24.76
CA ALA A 83 -6.94 -20.00 25.61
C ALA A 83 -7.66 -21.29 26.01
N LEU A 84 -7.36 -22.45 25.38
CA LEU A 84 -7.96 -23.75 25.71
C LEU A 84 -7.26 -24.42 26.89
N PRO A 85 -7.96 -25.35 27.59
CA PRO A 85 -7.33 -26.27 28.56
C PRO A 85 -6.15 -27.04 27.95
N GLU A 86 -5.12 -27.27 28.71
CA GLU A 86 -3.86 -27.89 28.23
C GLU A 86 -4.08 -29.22 27.49
N ASN A 87 -4.97 -30.06 28.01
CA ASN A 87 -5.32 -31.34 27.40
C ASN A 87 -6.04 -31.25 26.05
N GLU A 88 -6.58 -30.10 25.68
CA GLU A 88 -7.29 -29.86 24.39
C GLU A 88 -6.40 -29.20 23.32
N ARG A 89 -5.30 -28.56 23.73
CA ARG A 89 -4.43 -27.77 22.84
C ARG A 89 -3.85 -28.57 21.68
N ALA A 90 -3.40 -29.80 21.94
CA ALA A 90 -2.81 -30.64 20.89
C ALA A 90 -3.82 -31.01 19.80
N ALA A 91 -5.03 -31.38 20.20
CA ALA A 91 -6.10 -31.72 19.27
C ALA A 91 -6.55 -30.52 18.45
N ALA A 92 -6.74 -29.36 19.10
CA ALA A 92 -7.09 -28.11 18.41
C ALA A 92 -6.01 -27.66 17.41
N LYS A 93 -4.73 -27.77 17.78
CA LYS A 93 -3.61 -27.49 16.87
C LYS A 93 -3.65 -28.40 15.63
N ALA A 94 -3.85 -29.70 15.82
CA ALA A 94 -3.93 -30.66 14.72
C ALA A 94 -5.12 -30.36 13.78
N GLU A 95 -6.26 -29.94 14.33
CA GLU A 95 -7.42 -29.56 13.55
C GLU A 95 -7.15 -28.33 12.67
N TYR A 96 -6.54 -27.27 13.22
CA TYR A 96 -6.16 -26.08 12.44
C TYR A 96 -5.19 -26.43 11.32
N ILE A 97 -4.18 -27.26 11.56
CA ILE A 97 -3.22 -27.72 10.54
C ILE A 97 -3.93 -28.51 9.44
N ALA A 98 -4.81 -29.44 9.80
CA ALA A 98 -5.57 -30.23 8.82
C ALA A 98 -6.49 -29.35 7.98
N LYS A 99 -7.11 -28.34 8.59
CA LYS A 99 -7.95 -27.35 7.89
C LYS A 99 -7.12 -26.50 6.92
N ALA A 100 -5.94 -26.06 7.34
CA ALA A 100 -5.04 -25.29 6.47
C ALA A 100 -4.58 -26.11 5.24
N LEU A 101 -4.14 -27.36 5.45
CA LEU A 101 -3.74 -28.26 4.36
C LEU A 101 -4.86 -28.50 3.35
N LYS A 102 -6.11 -28.57 3.81
CA LYS A 102 -7.28 -28.82 2.96
C LYS A 102 -7.75 -27.58 2.23
N GLY A 103 -7.61 -26.38 2.84
CA GLY A 103 -8.29 -25.15 2.40
C GLY A 103 -7.38 -24.08 1.82
N ASP A 104 -6.17 -23.92 2.32
CA ASP A 104 -5.32 -22.78 1.96
C ASP A 104 -4.85 -22.83 0.51
N LEU A 105 -4.49 -23.99 0.00
CA LEU A 105 -4.11 -24.14 -1.41
C LEU A 105 -5.25 -23.70 -2.33
N LYS A 106 -6.48 -24.11 -2.04
CA LYS A 106 -7.64 -23.71 -2.85
C LYS A 106 -7.93 -22.21 -2.76
N LYS A 107 -7.78 -21.63 -1.56
CA LYS A 107 -8.14 -20.24 -1.30
C LYS A 107 -7.10 -19.24 -1.78
N PHE A 108 -5.81 -19.59 -1.69
CA PHE A 108 -4.70 -18.66 -1.88
C PHE A 108 -3.78 -19.02 -3.04
N THR A 109 -4.15 -20.00 -3.88
CA THR A 109 -3.42 -20.32 -5.10
C THR A 109 -3.42 -19.14 -6.09
N LEU A 110 -2.33 -18.99 -6.82
CA LEU A 110 -2.21 -18.06 -7.95
C LEU A 110 -2.74 -18.62 -9.28
N ALA A 111 -3.29 -19.84 -9.30
CA ALA A 111 -3.83 -20.44 -10.51
C ALA A 111 -4.87 -19.58 -11.25
N PRO A 112 -5.83 -18.90 -10.58
CA PRO A 112 -6.76 -17.98 -11.27
C PRO A 112 -6.04 -16.80 -11.93
N VAL A 113 -4.99 -16.27 -11.31
CA VAL A 113 -4.16 -15.20 -11.87
C VAL A 113 -3.39 -15.69 -13.10
N ALA A 114 -2.80 -16.89 -13.02
CA ALA A 114 -2.11 -17.50 -14.15
C ALA A 114 -3.05 -17.70 -15.35
N LYS A 115 -4.26 -18.19 -15.11
CA LYS A 115 -5.30 -18.33 -16.14
C LYS A 115 -5.59 -16.98 -16.79
N ARG A 116 -5.80 -15.95 -16.00
CA ARG A 116 -6.12 -14.62 -16.51
C ARG A 116 -4.95 -14.00 -17.28
N LEU A 117 -3.73 -14.13 -16.78
CA LEU A 117 -2.53 -13.70 -17.51
C LEU A 117 -2.37 -14.43 -18.84
N ASN A 118 -2.66 -15.72 -18.87
CA ASN A 118 -2.58 -16.52 -20.11
C ASN A 118 -3.56 -16.02 -21.18
N GLU A 119 -4.77 -15.59 -20.77
CA GLU A 119 -5.75 -14.96 -21.66
C GLU A 119 -5.24 -13.60 -22.19
N LEU A 120 -4.61 -12.78 -21.32
CA LEU A 120 -4.14 -11.44 -21.66
C LEU A 120 -2.82 -11.42 -22.44
N LEU A 121 -2.07 -12.54 -22.46
CA LEU A 121 -0.76 -12.69 -23.05
C LEU A 121 -0.72 -13.79 -24.12
N ASP A 122 -1.81 -13.95 -24.86
CA ASP A 122 -1.94 -14.78 -26.06
C ASP A 122 -1.55 -16.26 -25.86
N GLY A 123 -1.90 -16.83 -24.72
CA GLY A 123 -1.66 -18.24 -24.42
C GLY A 123 -0.20 -18.59 -24.10
N LYS A 124 0.65 -17.61 -23.78
CA LYS A 124 2.09 -17.79 -23.54
C LYS A 124 2.49 -17.90 -22.08
N VAL A 125 1.54 -18.11 -21.15
CA VAL A 125 1.80 -18.19 -19.72
C VAL A 125 1.52 -19.58 -19.20
N ALA A 126 2.56 -20.25 -18.70
CA ALA A 126 2.46 -21.48 -17.94
C ALA A 126 2.27 -21.19 -16.44
N PHE A 127 1.75 -22.14 -15.70
CA PHE A 127 1.61 -22.07 -14.24
C PHE A 127 2.38 -23.22 -13.59
N ALA A 128 3.26 -22.90 -12.63
CA ALA A 128 3.95 -23.89 -11.81
C ALA A 128 3.16 -24.12 -10.52
N THR A 129 2.96 -25.38 -10.17
CA THR A 129 2.19 -25.80 -8.98
C THR A 129 3.00 -25.77 -7.69
N ASP A 130 4.27 -25.41 -7.78
CA ASP A 130 5.18 -25.17 -6.67
C ASP A 130 5.97 -23.87 -6.88
N ILE A 131 6.85 -23.53 -5.94
CA ILE A 131 7.64 -22.28 -5.99
C ILE A 131 9.05 -22.55 -6.50
N VAL A 132 9.78 -23.46 -5.85
CA VAL A 132 11.17 -23.82 -6.16
C VAL A 132 11.36 -25.32 -6.26
N GLY A 133 10.27 -26.04 -6.42
CA GLY A 133 10.23 -27.51 -6.54
C GLY A 133 10.47 -27.99 -7.96
N ASP A 134 10.13 -29.25 -8.20
CA ASP A 134 10.44 -29.92 -9.47
C ASP A 134 9.58 -29.41 -10.63
N ASP A 135 8.31 -29.05 -10.38
CA ASP A 135 7.44 -28.51 -11.42
C ASP A 135 7.91 -27.12 -11.88
N ALA A 136 8.26 -26.23 -10.94
CA ALA A 136 8.84 -24.91 -11.27
C ALA A 136 10.15 -25.04 -12.03
N LYS A 137 11.07 -25.91 -11.58
CA LYS A 137 12.35 -26.17 -12.27
C LYS A 137 12.14 -26.65 -13.71
N ALA A 138 11.23 -27.60 -13.91
CA ALA A 138 10.95 -28.15 -15.24
C ALA A 138 10.36 -27.07 -16.16
N LYS A 139 9.40 -26.28 -15.68
CA LYS A 139 8.76 -25.21 -16.47
C LYS A 139 9.70 -24.06 -16.78
N VAL A 140 10.54 -23.66 -15.82
CA VAL A 140 11.57 -22.62 -16.06
C VAL A 140 12.60 -23.10 -17.08
N ALA A 141 13.05 -24.35 -16.99
CA ALA A 141 13.99 -24.93 -17.95
C ALA A 141 13.42 -25.03 -19.38
N ALA A 142 12.11 -25.23 -19.51
CA ALA A 142 11.42 -25.35 -20.78
C ALA A 142 11.07 -24.01 -21.45
N LEU A 143 11.20 -22.86 -20.73
CA LEU A 143 10.87 -21.55 -21.27
C LEU A 143 11.67 -21.19 -22.51
N LYS A 144 10.97 -20.68 -23.50
CA LYS A 144 11.54 -20.05 -24.68
C LYS A 144 11.51 -18.52 -24.56
N GLU A 145 12.27 -17.85 -25.43
CA GLU A 145 12.21 -16.39 -25.53
C GLU A 145 10.78 -15.91 -25.83
N GLY A 146 10.32 -14.92 -25.10
CA GLY A 146 8.98 -14.38 -25.20
C GLY A 146 7.88 -15.20 -24.50
N GLU A 147 8.22 -16.25 -23.79
CA GLU A 147 7.30 -17.03 -22.96
C GLU A 147 7.40 -16.66 -21.48
N CYS A 148 6.38 -17.03 -20.73
CA CYS A 148 6.22 -16.68 -19.32
C CYS A 148 5.78 -17.88 -18.49
N VAL A 149 6.25 -17.96 -17.24
CA VAL A 149 5.71 -18.86 -16.21
C VAL A 149 5.41 -18.09 -14.94
N LEU A 150 4.26 -18.35 -14.31
CA LEU A 150 3.94 -17.87 -12.97
C LEU A 150 4.19 -18.99 -11.96
N LEU A 151 4.99 -18.73 -10.96
CA LEU A 151 5.21 -19.63 -9.82
C LEU A 151 3.99 -19.60 -8.88
N GLU A 152 3.82 -20.64 -8.06
CA GLU A 152 2.79 -20.66 -7.02
C GLU A 152 3.09 -19.64 -5.93
N ASN A 153 2.08 -19.36 -5.09
CA ASN A 153 2.09 -18.36 -4.02
C ASN A 153 3.33 -18.50 -3.12
N LEU A 154 4.20 -17.50 -3.15
CA LEU A 154 5.46 -17.47 -2.39
C LEU A 154 5.26 -17.69 -0.88
N ARG A 155 4.12 -17.27 -0.33
CA ARG A 155 3.82 -17.39 1.10
C ARG A 155 3.40 -18.79 1.53
N PHE A 156 3.28 -19.73 0.61
CA PHE A 156 3.16 -21.14 0.97
C PHE A 156 4.46 -21.71 1.53
N ASP A 157 5.60 -21.04 1.33
CA ASP A 157 6.88 -21.38 1.94
C ASP A 157 7.25 -20.35 3.02
N ALA A 158 7.64 -20.83 4.20
CA ALA A 158 8.06 -19.98 5.33
C ALA A 158 9.35 -19.18 5.00
N GLY A 159 10.14 -19.65 4.07
CA GLY A 159 11.37 -18.99 3.62
C GLY A 159 11.14 -17.64 3.00
N GLU A 160 9.96 -17.38 2.43
CA GLU A 160 9.62 -16.08 1.84
C GLU A 160 9.62 -14.97 2.89
N GLU A 161 8.77 -15.05 3.91
CA GLU A 161 8.70 -14.03 4.96
C GLU A 161 9.87 -14.13 5.95
N GLY A 162 10.41 -15.34 6.14
CA GLY A 162 11.56 -15.62 6.99
C GLY A 162 12.92 -15.22 6.40
N ARG A 163 12.98 -14.81 5.15
CA ARG A 163 14.24 -14.48 4.45
C ARG A 163 15.23 -15.63 4.46
N ASP A 164 14.75 -16.87 4.31
CA ASP A 164 15.61 -18.04 4.39
C ASP A 164 16.63 -18.04 3.24
N GLU A 165 17.90 -18.24 3.59
CA GLU A 165 19.00 -18.14 2.62
C GLU A 165 18.94 -19.23 1.56
N GLU A 166 18.58 -20.46 1.93
CA GLU A 166 18.45 -21.57 0.99
C GLU A 166 17.25 -21.40 0.05
N PHE A 167 16.14 -20.86 0.57
CA PHE A 167 15.00 -20.47 -0.27
C PHE A 167 15.40 -19.38 -1.27
N CYS A 168 16.11 -18.33 -0.84
CA CYS A 168 16.64 -17.28 -1.71
C CYS A 168 17.56 -17.83 -2.80
N LYS A 169 18.48 -18.76 -2.47
CA LYS A 169 19.36 -19.43 -3.45
C LYS A 169 18.57 -20.19 -4.50
N LYS A 170 17.57 -20.98 -4.07
CA LYS A 170 16.73 -21.77 -4.99
C LYS A 170 15.93 -20.85 -5.91
N LEU A 171 15.40 -19.75 -5.42
CA LEU A 171 14.67 -18.78 -6.21
C LEU A 171 15.61 -18.03 -7.18
N ALA A 172 16.79 -17.64 -6.72
CA ALA A 172 17.81 -16.97 -7.54
C ALA A 172 18.34 -17.86 -8.67
N ALA A 173 18.34 -19.18 -8.49
CA ALA A 173 18.74 -20.12 -9.54
C ALA A 173 17.87 -20.05 -10.81
N PHE A 174 16.69 -19.46 -10.71
CA PHE A 174 15.77 -19.25 -11.84
C PHE A 174 16.07 -18.01 -12.65
N CYS A 175 16.97 -17.11 -12.23
CA CYS A 175 17.13 -15.84 -12.91
C CYS A 175 18.58 -15.44 -13.21
N ASP A 176 18.74 -14.74 -14.31
CA ASP A 176 19.95 -14.01 -14.68
C ASP A 176 19.78 -12.53 -14.29
N ILE A 177 18.54 -12.03 -14.33
CA ILE A 177 18.15 -10.65 -13.99
C ILE A 177 16.96 -10.71 -13.04
N TYR A 178 17.09 -10.04 -11.88
CA TYR A 178 15.96 -9.82 -10.96
C TYR A 178 15.27 -8.50 -11.30
N VAL A 179 13.95 -8.54 -11.36
CA VAL A 179 13.11 -7.36 -11.60
C VAL A 179 12.12 -7.21 -10.47
N ASN A 180 12.16 -6.08 -9.77
CA ASN A 180 11.10 -5.74 -8.81
C ASN A 180 10.08 -4.81 -9.49
N ASP A 181 8.82 -5.25 -9.53
CA ASP A 181 7.69 -4.48 -10.05
C ASP A 181 6.50 -4.47 -9.08
N ALA A 182 6.78 -4.74 -7.80
CA ALA A 182 5.81 -4.82 -6.72
C ALA A 182 6.01 -3.70 -5.70
N PHE A 183 5.62 -2.48 -6.03
CA PHE A 183 5.78 -1.33 -5.15
C PHE A 183 5.08 -1.53 -3.80
N GLY A 184 3.88 -2.10 -3.79
CA GLY A 184 3.09 -2.34 -2.58
C GLY A 184 3.79 -3.20 -1.52
N THR A 185 4.77 -4.01 -1.91
CA THR A 185 5.57 -4.86 -1.00
C THR A 185 7.02 -4.39 -0.84
N ALA A 186 7.41 -3.30 -1.48
CA ALA A 186 8.78 -2.80 -1.48
C ALA A 186 9.30 -2.36 -0.10
N HIS A 187 8.38 -2.06 0.83
CA HIS A 187 8.71 -1.75 2.23
C HIS A 187 9.07 -2.98 3.07
N ARG A 188 8.89 -4.19 2.54
CA ARG A 188 9.17 -5.45 3.23
C ARG A 188 10.47 -6.06 2.72
N SER A 189 11.33 -6.48 3.65
CA SER A 189 12.57 -7.19 3.32
C SER A 189 12.33 -8.71 3.32
N HIS A 190 11.41 -9.19 2.46
CA HIS A 190 11.17 -10.63 2.28
C HIS A 190 12.18 -11.23 1.27
N ALA A 191 12.20 -12.57 1.13
CA ALA A 191 13.09 -13.26 0.21
C ALA A 191 12.98 -12.71 -1.22
N SER A 192 11.76 -12.67 -1.78
CA SER A 192 11.51 -12.25 -3.17
C SER A 192 11.53 -10.74 -3.39
N THR A 193 11.46 -9.92 -2.36
CA THR A 193 11.39 -8.45 -2.48
C THR A 193 12.74 -7.77 -2.30
N ALA A 194 13.64 -8.33 -1.50
CA ALA A 194 14.95 -7.74 -1.21
C ALA A 194 16.04 -8.77 -0.91
N ALA A 195 15.80 -9.77 -0.05
CA ALA A 195 16.86 -10.63 0.47
C ALA A 195 17.61 -11.41 -0.62
N ILE A 196 16.96 -11.80 -1.69
CA ILE A 196 17.58 -12.46 -2.86
C ILE A 196 18.72 -11.64 -3.47
N VAL A 197 18.60 -10.30 -3.43
CA VAL A 197 19.63 -9.36 -3.91
C VAL A 197 20.60 -9.02 -2.78
N GLU A 198 20.11 -8.75 -1.57
CA GLU A 198 20.93 -8.38 -0.41
C GLU A 198 21.95 -9.47 -0.03
N TYR A 199 21.59 -10.74 -0.20
CA TYR A 199 22.51 -11.87 -0.01
C TYR A 199 23.54 -12.06 -1.14
N GLY A 200 23.45 -11.26 -2.20
CA GLY A 200 24.38 -11.31 -3.32
C GLY A 200 24.16 -12.47 -4.30
N PHE A 201 22.99 -13.13 -4.26
CA PHE A 201 22.70 -14.23 -5.18
C PHE A 201 22.36 -13.77 -6.59
N VAL A 202 21.98 -12.51 -6.77
CA VAL A 202 21.70 -11.89 -8.06
C VAL A 202 22.51 -10.61 -8.20
N LYS A 203 23.23 -10.48 -9.32
CA LYS A 203 24.09 -9.31 -9.58
C LYS A 203 23.36 -8.18 -10.31
N THR A 204 22.44 -8.54 -11.20
CA THR A 204 21.66 -7.57 -11.97
C THR A 204 20.25 -7.50 -11.41
N ALA A 205 19.96 -6.42 -10.72
CA ALA A 205 18.68 -6.18 -10.07
C ALA A 205 18.14 -4.80 -10.48
N VAL A 206 16.99 -4.79 -11.14
CA VAL A 206 16.41 -3.56 -11.72
C VAL A 206 14.93 -3.43 -11.37
N CYS A 207 14.35 -2.26 -11.59
CA CYS A 207 12.91 -2.08 -11.43
C CYS A 207 12.15 -2.30 -12.74
N GLY A 208 10.88 -2.73 -12.62
CA GLY A 208 9.91 -2.68 -13.70
C GLY A 208 9.28 -1.30 -13.85
N PHE A 209 8.41 -1.14 -14.82
CA PHE A 209 7.78 0.15 -15.15
C PHE A 209 6.85 0.67 -14.06
N LEU A 210 6.18 -0.22 -13.30
CA LEU A 210 5.33 0.21 -12.19
C LEU A 210 6.17 0.91 -11.11
N ILE A 211 7.25 0.29 -10.67
CA ILE A 211 8.16 0.91 -9.68
C ILE A 211 8.85 2.15 -10.27
N GLU A 212 9.30 2.10 -11.54
CA GLU A 212 9.90 3.27 -12.20
C GLU A 212 8.95 4.48 -12.15
N LYS A 213 7.67 4.27 -12.45
CA LYS A 213 6.63 5.31 -12.39
C LYS A 213 6.41 5.82 -10.97
N GLU A 214 6.27 4.91 -9.98
CA GLU A 214 6.08 5.28 -8.58
C GLU A 214 7.26 6.14 -8.07
N LEU A 215 8.49 5.74 -8.37
CA LEU A 215 9.69 6.48 -7.97
C LEU A 215 9.79 7.83 -8.68
N SER A 216 9.55 7.88 -9.99
CA SER A 216 9.65 9.13 -10.77
C SER A 216 8.65 10.19 -10.31
N VAL A 217 7.46 9.78 -9.86
CA VAL A 217 6.43 10.72 -9.42
C VAL A 217 6.54 11.03 -7.94
N MET A 218 6.56 10.01 -7.07
CA MET A 218 6.48 10.23 -5.63
C MET A 218 7.80 10.66 -5.01
N ALA A 219 8.91 10.02 -5.38
CA ALA A 219 10.21 10.38 -4.82
C ALA A 219 10.64 11.78 -5.31
N ASP A 220 10.42 12.07 -6.58
CA ASP A 220 10.73 13.39 -7.14
C ASP A 220 9.90 14.49 -6.47
N ALA A 221 8.59 14.26 -6.28
CA ALA A 221 7.72 15.21 -5.58
C ALA A 221 8.13 15.46 -4.12
N LEU A 222 8.75 14.49 -3.45
CA LEU A 222 9.25 14.63 -2.09
C LEU A 222 10.64 15.26 -2.00
N GLU A 223 11.53 14.95 -2.95
CA GLU A 223 12.91 15.41 -2.96
C GLU A 223 13.06 16.77 -3.64
N HIS A 224 12.30 17.00 -4.72
CA HIS A 224 12.37 18.19 -5.58
C HIS A 224 10.98 18.77 -5.88
N PRO A 225 10.16 19.11 -4.86
CA PRO A 225 8.80 19.59 -5.11
C PRO A 225 8.79 20.92 -5.84
N VAL A 226 7.92 21.03 -6.85
CA VAL A 226 7.58 22.34 -7.41
C VAL A 226 6.66 23.04 -6.42
N ARG A 227 7.04 24.23 -6.01
CA ARG A 227 6.32 24.98 -4.97
C ARG A 227 5.26 25.94 -5.54
N PRO A 228 4.19 26.22 -4.82
CA PRO A 228 3.86 25.78 -3.44
C PRO A 228 3.57 24.27 -3.35
N PHE A 229 4.12 23.63 -2.29
CA PHE A 229 3.89 22.23 -1.96
C PHE A 229 2.94 22.11 -0.77
N VAL A 230 1.78 21.50 -0.99
CA VAL A 230 0.75 21.24 0.04
C VAL A 230 0.68 19.74 0.32
N ALA A 231 0.81 19.36 1.58
CA ALA A 231 0.56 18.00 2.04
C ALA A 231 -0.75 17.93 2.80
N ILE A 232 -1.55 16.90 2.54
CA ILE A 232 -2.85 16.66 3.17
C ILE A 232 -2.81 15.30 3.85
N LEU A 233 -3.01 15.28 5.15
CA LEU A 233 -3.06 14.08 5.95
C LEU A 233 -4.40 13.95 6.65
N GLY A 234 -4.98 12.76 6.58
CA GLY A 234 -6.20 12.38 7.26
C GLY A 234 -6.13 10.96 7.80
N GLY A 235 -7.29 10.37 8.07
CA GLY A 235 -7.41 9.04 8.66
C GLY A 235 -7.72 9.08 10.15
N ALA A 236 -7.83 7.89 10.79
CA ALA A 236 -8.41 7.76 12.11
C ALA A 236 -7.47 8.19 13.25
N LYS A 237 -6.18 7.80 13.19
CA LYS A 237 -5.27 7.90 14.34
C LYS A 237 -3.99 8.67 14.01
N VAL A 238 -3.64 9.63 14.87
CA VAL A 238 -2.38 10.37 14.77
C VAL A 238 -1.15 9.46 14.97
N ALA A 239 -1.25 8.49 15.87
CA ALA A 239 -0.15 7.56 16.18
C ALA A 239 0.36 6.78 14.96
N ASP A 240 -0.52 6.48 14.01
CA ASP A 240 -0.17 5.73 12.81
C ASP A 240 0.62 6.58 11.78
N LYS A 241 0.68 7.91 11.99
CA LYS A 241 1.25 8.87 11.03
C LYS A 241 2.28 9.84 11.60
N LEU A 242 2.83 9.58 12.78
CA LEU A 242 3.77 10.48 13.45
C LEU A 242 4.96 10.85 12.56
N ASN A 243 5.60 9.86 11.97
CA ASN A 243 6.77 10.08 11.12
C ASN A 243 6.39 10.74 9.79
N VAL A 244 5.20 10.45 9.26
CA VAL A 244 4.69 11.10 8.05
C VAL A 244 4.47 12.59 8.30
N ILE A 245 3.82 12.94 9.41
CA ILE A 245 3.59 14.34 9.80
C ILE A 245 4.92 15.08 9.91
N SER A 246 5.88 14.54 10.65
CA SER A 246 7.19 15.16 10.87
C SER A 246 7.96 15.34 9.56
N ASN A 247 8.04 14.30 8.74
CA ASN A 247 8.78 14.34 7.48
C ASN A 247 8.14 15.27 6.44
N LEU A 248 6.83 15.22 6.28
CA LEU A 248 6.14 16.10 5.33
C LEU A 248 6.14 17.55 5.79
N LEU A 249 6.06 17.80 7.10
CA LEU A 249 6.15 19.17 7.65
C LEU A 249 7.50 19.81 7.31
N GLU A 250 8.59 19.04 7.30
CA GLU A 250 9.91 19.54 6.88
C GLU A 250 9.97 19.94 5.40
N LYS A 251 9.19 19.27 4.56
CA LYS A 251 9.26 19.39 3.09
C LYS A 251 8.22 20.33 2.49
N CYS A 252 7.01 20.39 3.05
CA CYS A 252 5.91 21.17 2.49
C CYS A 252 5.91 22.64 2.94
N ASP A 253 5.15 23.47 2.23
CA ASP A 253 4.87 24.86 2.61
C ASP A 253 3.61 24.94 3.48
N THR A 254 2.65 24.06 3.24
CA THR A 254 1.39 23.95 3.98
C THR A 254 1.11 22.47 4.29
N LEU A 255 0.83 22.17 5.55
CA LEU A 255 0.34 20.87 6.01
C LEU A 255 -1.12 20.99 6.45
N ILE A 256 -1.99 20.22 5.83
CA ILE A 256 -3.42 20.14 6.15
C ILE A 256 -3.67 18.86 6.93
N ILE A 257 -4.30 18.94 8.08
CA ILE A 257 -4.66 17.82 8.93
C ILE A 257 -6.19 17.68 8.98
N GLY A 258 -6.69 16.49 8.66
CA GLY A 258 -8.12 16.16 8.73
C GLY A 258 -8.34 14.75 9.29
N GLY A 259 -9.57 14.26 9.15
CA GLY A 259 -9.95 12.96 9.69
C GLY A 259 -9.92 12.88 11.22
N GLY A 260 -10.07 11.69 11.77
CA GLY A 260 -10.08 11.46 13.23
C GLY A 260 -8.80 11.92 13.92
N MET A 261 -7.66 11.87 13.24
CA MET A 261 -6.38 12.33 13.79
C MET A 261 -6.35 13.83 14.13
N ALA A 262 -7.19 14.65 13.50
CA ALA A 262 -7.25 16.09 13.75
C ALA A 262 -7.72 16.42 15.17
N TYR A 263 -8.56 15.57 15.77
CA TYR A 263 -9.11 15.83 17.11
C TYR A 263 -8.07 15.70 18.22
N THR A 264 -7.03 14.91 18.04
CA THR A 264 -5.88 14.91 18.95
C THR A 264 -5.16 16.27 18.92
N PHE A 265 -4.99 16.88 17.74
CA PHE A 265 -4.44 18.25 17.62
C PHE A 265 -5.34 19.30 18.26
N LEU A 266 -6.65 19.24 18.04
CA LEU A 266 -7.61 20.18 18.63
C LEU A 266 -7.66 20.07 20.16
N LYS A 267 -7.62 18.84 20.71
CA LYS A 267 -7.51 18.62 22.14
C LYS A 267 -6.20 19.15 22.72
N ALA A 268 -5.09 18.99 21.99
CA ALA A 268 -3.80 19.57 22.35
C ALA A 268 -3.83 21.11 22.44
N GLN A 269 -4.71 21.76 21.66
CA GLN A 269 -4.97 23.20 21.76
C GLN A 269 -5.91 23.58 22.89
N GLY A 270 -6.49 22.60 23.62
CA GLY A 270 -7.41 22.83 24.75
C GLY A 270 -8.90 22.84 24.39
N TYR A 271 -9.26 22.45 23.16
CA TYR A 271 -10.66 22.37 22.75
C TYR A 271 -11.35 21.10 23.25
N GLU A 272 -12.64 21.20 23.54
CA GLU A 272 -13.53 20.04 23.70
C GLU A 272 -13.75 19.37 22.34
N VAL A 273 -13.61 18.05 22.30
CA VAL A 273 -13.75 17.27 21.06
C VAL A 273 -14.84 16.20 21.14
N GLY A 274 -15.62 16.19 22.22
CA GLY A 274 -16.67 15.20 22.45
C GLY A 274 -16.13 13.79 22.62
N THR A 275 -16.86 12.84 22.07
CA THR A 275 -16.47 11.41 22.03
C THR A 275 -15.61 11.04 20.81
N SER A 276 -15.10 12.05 20.09
CA SER A 276 -14.24 11.85 18.93
C SER A 276 -12.97 11.07 19.25
N LEU A 277 -12.40 10.43 18.24
CA LEU A 277 -11.14 9.69 18.36
C LEU A 277 -10.02 10.62 18.84
N VAL A 278 -9.37 10.27 19.94
CA VAL A 278 -8.23 11.00 20.51
C VAL A 278 -7.19 10.02 21.02
N ASP A 279 -5.93 10.34 20.78
CA ASP A 279 -4.79 9.67 21.42
C ASP A 279 -4.16 10.63 22.45
N ASP A 280 -4.56 10.50 23.70
CA ASP A 280 -4.08 11.35 24.80
C ASP A 280 -2.56 11.23 25.03
N THR A 281 -1.94 10.12 24.60
CA THR A 281 -0.48 9.93 24.69
C THR A 281 0.31 10.76 23.68
N LYS A 282 -0.37 11.39 22.71
CA LYS A 282 0.23 12.15 21.59
C LYS A 282 -0.05 13.66 21.65
N LEU A 283 -0.67 14.15 22.70
CA LEU A 283 -0.98 15.59 22.84
C LEU A 283 0.30 16.45 22.80
N ASP A 284 1.36 16.04 23.50
CA ASP A 284 2.63 16.78 23.50
C ASP A 284 3.31 16.76 22.14
N TYR A 285 3.26 15.64 21.42
CA TYR A 285 3.72 15.56 20.05
C TYR A 285 2.97 16.54 19.12
N CYS A 286 1.65 16.61 19.23
CA CYS A 286 0.85 17.55 18.45
C CYS A 286 1.23 19.01 18.73
N LYS A 287 1.46 19.37 19.99
CA LYS A 287 1.95 20.71 20.40
C LYS A 287 3.32 21.00 19.79
N GLU A 288 4.23 20.02 19.81
CA GLU A 288 5.56 20.13 19.21
C GLU A 288 5.48 20.39 17.71
N MET A 289 4.64 19.64 16.97
CA MET A 289 4.49 19.82 15.52
C MET A 289 3.88 21.18 15.16
N MET A 290 2.90 21.67 15.93
CA MET A 290 2.34 23.01 15.75
C MET A 290 3.37 24.11 16.01
N ALA A 291 4.19 23.96 17.07
CA ALA A 291 5.27 24.89 17.39
C ALA A 291 6.37 24.89 16.32
N LYS A 292 6.74 23.71 15.82
CA LYS A 292 7.71 23.54 14.73
C LYS A 292 7.24 24.24 13.45
N ALA A 293 5.99 24.01 13.05
CA ALA A 293 5.42 24.69 11.88
C ALA A 293 5.49 26.20 12.00
N LYS A 294 5.12 26.75 13.16
CA LYS A 294 5.18 28.19 13.44
C LYS A 294 6.60 28.73 13.39
N ALA A 295 7.55 28.03 14.02
CA ALA A 295 8.96 28.42 14.04
C ALA A 295 9.61 28.43 12.65
N GLU A 296 9.20 27.52 11.78
CA GLU A 296 9.69 27.40 10.40
C GLU A 296 8.91 28.26 9.39
N GLY A 297 7.92 29.03 9.85
CA GLY A 297 7.08 29.88 8.98
C GLY A 297 6.16 29.11 8.03
N LYS A 298 5.86 27.86 8.36
CA LYS A 298 4.96 26.98 7.59
C LYS A 298 3.53 27.06 8.10
N LYS A 299 2.58 26.78 7.21
CA LYS A 299 1.18 26.71 7.58
C LYS A 299 0.83 25.28 8.00
N LEU A 300 0.32 25.10 9.20
CA LEU A 300 -0.33 23.87 9.65
C LEU A 300 -1.81 24.20 9.88
N LEU A 301 -2.69 23.64 9.02
CA LEU A 301 -4.11 23.91 9.04
C LEU A 301 -4.85 22.78 9.75
N LEU A 302 -5.69 23.16 10.71
CA LEU A 302 -6.56 22.27 11.46
C LEU A 302 -8.03 22.64 11.19
N PRO A 303 -8.97 21.71 11.44
CA PRO A 303 -10.40 22.01 11.31
C PRO A 303 -10.82 23.18 12.18
N ILE A 304 -11.73 24.00 11.63
CA ILE A 304 -12.39 25.10 12.34
C ILE A 304 -13.86 24.80 12.62
N ASP A 305 -14.41 23.78 11.96
CA ASP A 305 -15.72 23.19 12.22
C ASP A 305 -15.68 21.69 11.92
N GLY A 306 -16.72 20.99 12.33
CA GLY A 306 -16.85 19.55 12.14
C GLY A 306 -18.29 19.09 12.03
N VAL A 307 -18.47 17.90 11.48
CA VAL A 307 -19.77 17.21 11.37
C VAL A 307 -19.84 16.16 12.46
N GLN A 308 -20.66 16.40 13.48
CA GLN A 308 -20.87 15.49 14.61
C GLN A 308 -22.08 14.58 14.40
N VAL A 309 -21.99 13.40 14.99
CA VAL A 309 -23.07 12.40 15.06
C VAL A 309 -23.30 11.97 16.52
N LYS A 310 -24.51 11.56 16.87
CA LYS A 310 -24.84 11.02 18.20
C LYS A 310 -24.28 9.62 18.42
N ALA A 311 -24.21 8.83 17.34
CA ALA A 311 -23.64 7.50 17.33
C ALA A 311 -22.99 7.24 15.98
N PHE A 312 -21.85 6.53 16.00
CA PHE A 312 -21.18 6.09 14.77
C PHE A 312 -22.13 5.21 13.96
N PRO A 313 -22.23 5.39 12.63
CA PRO A 313 -23.13 4.60 11.79
C PRO A 313 -22.75 3.12 11.79
N ASP A 314 -23.75 2.26 12.04
CA ASP A 314 -23.63 0.79 11.96
C ASP A 314 -24.88 0.21 11.26
N PRO A 315 -24.76 -0.39 10.07
CA PRO A 315 -23.52 -0.47 9.26
C PRO A 315 -22.96 0.90 8.85
N ILE A 316 -21.69 0.92 8.41
CA ILE A 316 -20.96 2.17 8.15
C ILE A 316 -21.65 3.13 7.17
N ASP A 317 -22.40 2.60 6.22
CA ASP A 317 -23.18 3.31 5.20
C ASP A 317 -24.64 3.62 5.63
N ALA A 318 -25.03 3.29 6.87
CA ALA A 318 -26.35 3.55 7.38
C ALA A 318 -26.65 5.07 7.42
N PRO A 319 -27.92 5.48 7.16
CA PRO A 319 -28.33 6.87 7.33
C PRO A 319 -28.05 7.37 8.75
N VAL A 320 -27.45 8.55 8.87
CA VAL A 320 -27.10 9.15 10.16
C VAL A 320 -27.49 10.62 10.20
N GLU A 321 -28.06 11.05 11.36
CA GLU A 321 -28.33 12.46 11.62
C GLU A 321 -27.03 13.19 11.93
N THR A 322 -26.79 14.33 11.28
CA THR A 322 -25.55 15.10 11.41
C THR A 322 -25.77 16.49 11.96
N PHE A 323 -24.77 16.99 12.70
CA PHE A 323 -24.78 18.30 13.34
C PHE A 323 -23.47 19.03 13.02
N VAL A 324 -23.55 20.09 12.24
CA VAL A 324 -22.39 20.95 11.96
C VAL A 324 -22.17 21.89 13.15
N ARG A 325 -20.95 21.90 13.70
CA ARG A 325 -20.57 22.75 14.83
C ARG A 325 -19.16 23.31 14.65
N LYS A 326 -18.94 24.51 15.14
CA LYS A 326 -17.61 25.13 15.19
C LYS A 326 -16.72 24.46 16.23
N VAL A 327 -15.42 24.49 16.00
CA VAL A 327 -14.44 24.14 17.03
C VAL A 327 -14.58 25.11 18.19
N GLY A 328 -14.66 24.59 19.39
CA GLY A 328 -15.02 25.32 20.60
C GLY A 328 -16.53 25.25 21.00
N GLU A 329 -17.37 24.75 20.09
CA GLU A 329 -18.81 24.55 20.32
C GLU A 329 -19.23 23.07 20.14
N PHE A 330 -18.28 22.15 20.11
CA PHE A 330 -18.57 20.72 19.97
C PHE A 330 -19.38 20.20 21.16
N ASN A 331 -20.39 19.38 20.83
CA ASN A 331 -21.17 18.71 21.85
C ASN A 331 -20.32 17.61 22.50
N PRO A 332 -20.19 17.57 23.85
CA PRO A 332 -19.37 16.60 24.56
C PRO A 332 -19.85 15.14 24.42
N ASP A 333 -21.13 14.94 24.08
CA ASP A 333 -21.75 13.61 23.93
C ASP A 333 -21.80 13.12 22.48
N MET A 334 -21.15 13.83 21.55
CA MET A 334 -21.15 13.51 20.13
C MET A 334 -19.75 13.26 19.59
N GLU A 335 -19.66 12.43 18.57
CA GLU A 335 -18.45 12.13 17.82
C GLU A 335 -18.40 12.93 16.52
N SER A 336 -17.26 13.50 16.18
CA SER A 336 -17.03 14.15 14.89
C SER A 336 -16.53 13.16 13.86
N CYS A 337 -17.24 13.06 12.74
CA CYS A 337 -16.99 12.04 11.69
C CYS A 337 -16.61 12.63 10.32
N ASP A 338 -16.63 13.95 10.18
CA ASP A 338 -16.15 14.65 8.97
C ASP A 338 -15.74 16.08 9.33
N ILE A 339 -14.94 16.70 8.47
CA ILE A 339 -14.71 18.16 8.54
C ILE A 339 -15.99 18.89 8.14
N GLY A 340 -16.21 20.07 8.73
CA GLY A 340 -17.35 20.89 8.38
C GLY A 340 -17.15 21.71 7.10
N PRO A 341 -18.21 22.41 6.64
CA PRO A 341 -18.17 23.15 5.39
C PRO A 341 -17.22 24.36 5.42
N GLU A 342 -17.02 25.01 6.56
CA GLU A 342 -16.06 26.10 6.69
C GLU A 342 -14.62 25.59 6.60
N THR A 343 -14.33 24.45 7.20
CA THR A 343 -13.05 23.75 7.09
C THR A 343 -12.79 23.29 5.65
N ALA A 344 -13.78 22.68 5.01
CA ALA A 344 -13.68 22.24 3.61
C ALA A 344 -13.32 23.42 2.68
N LYS A 345 -13.95 24.58 2.89
CA LYS A 345 -13.61 25.80 2.16
C LYS A 345 -12.19 26.28 2.46
N LEU A 346 -11.81 26.34 3.73
CA LEU A 346 -10.47 26.74 4.17
C LEU A 346 -9.38 25.87 3.50
N TYR A 347 -9.59 24.58 3.46
CA TYR A 347 -8.64 23.62 2.89
C TYR A 347 -8.61 23.73 1.37
N ALA A 348 -9.77 23.86 0.72
CA ALA A 348 -9.84 24.08 -0.73
C ALA A 348 -9.13 25.37 -1.14
N ASP A 349 -9.32 26.47 -0.40
CA ASP A 349 -8.64 27.74 -0.64
C ASP A 349 -7.10 27.61 -0.50
N ALA A 350 -6.64 26.76 0.44
CA ALA A 350 -5.21 26.49 0.63
C ALA A 350 -4.57 25.71 -0.52
N LEU A 351 -5.36 25.02 -1.33
CA LEU A 351 -4.89 24.28 -2.52
C LEU A 351 -4.77 25.17 -3.75
N VAL A 352 -5.41 26.33 -3.76
CA VAL A 352 -5.38 27.26 -4.92
C VAL A 352 -3.95 27.69 -5.19
N GLY A 353 -3.49 27.46 -6.42
CA GLY A 353 -2.14 27.81 -6.86
C GLY A 353 -1.04 26.83 -6.43
N ALA A 354 -1.36 25.78 -5.70
CA ALA A 354 -0.40 24.70 -5.39
C ALA A 354 0.14 24.05 -6.67
N LYS A 355 1.42 23.67 -6.66
CA LYS A 355 2.09 23.01 -7.78
C LYS A 355 2.42 21.54 -7.48
N THR A 356 2.55 21.19 -6.21
CA THR A 356 2.69 19.81 -5.74
C THR A 356 1.69 19.60 -4.60
N ILE A 357 0.88 18.56 -4.72
CA ILE A 357 -0.09 18.17 -3.69
C ILE A 357 0.06 16.68 -3.42
N ILE A 358 0.30 16.31 -2.17
CA ILE A 358 0.31 14.92 -1.70
C ILE A 358 -0.83 14.75 -0.71
N TRP A 359 -1.68 13.76 -0.93
CA TRP A 359 -2.79 13.44 -0.03
C TRP A 359 -2.75 11.99 0.44
N ASN A 360 -2.78 11.78 1.76
CA ASN A 360 -2.84 10.47 2.40
C ASN A 360 -3.84 10.46 3.56
N GLY A 361 -4.93 9.75 3.40
CA GLY A 361 -6.00 9.57 4.39
C GLY A 361 -7.20 10.49 4.20
N PRO A 362 -8.42 9.97 4.31
CA PRO A 362 -9.66 10.71 4.11
C PRO A 362 -9.88 11.75 5.22
N MET A 363 -10.74 12.74 4.92
CA MET A 363 -11.09 13.81 5.86
C MET A 363 -12.21 13.41 6.83
N GLY A 364 -12.95 12.36 6.53
CA GLY A 364 -14.07 11.86 7.31
C GLY A 364 -14.37 10.41 6.95
N VAL A 365 -15.52 9.92 7.42
CA VAL A 365 -16.03 8.56 7.14
C VAL A 365 -16.64 8.54 5.74
N PHE A 366 -15.80 8.54 4.71
CA PHE A 366 -16.20 8.69 3.31
C PHE A 366 -17.05 7.53 2.77
N GLU A 367 -17.02 6.37 3.43
CA GLU A 367 -17.86 5.21 3.13
C GLU A 367 -19.35 5.52 3.39
N ASN A 368 -19.63 6.50 4.25
CA ASN A 368 -20.98 6.98 4.49
C ASN A 368 -21.27 8.20 3.60
N PRO A 369 -22.30 8.14 2.72
CA PRO A 369 -22.61 9.25 1.80
C PRO A 369 -22.85 10.60 2.51
N THR A 370 -23.39 10.58 3.73
CA THR A 370 -23.68 11.79 4.53
C THR A 370 -22.39 12.39 5.13
N LEU A 371 -21.37 11.58 5.38
CA LEU A 371 -20.10 11.94 6.00
C LEU A 371 -18.93 12.03 5.01
N ALA A 372 -19.21 11.98 3.71
CA ALA A 372 -18.23 12.06 2.63
C ALA A 372 -17.98 13.47 2.10
N ALA A 373 -18.74 14.46 2.56
CA ALA A 373 -18.73 15.82 1.99
C ALA A 373 -17.36 16.49 2.09
N GLY A 374 -16.67 16.34 3.22
CA GLY A 374 -15.34 16.89 3.42
C GLY A 374 -14.29 16.27 2.50
N THR A 375 -14.26 14.95 2.42
CA THR A 375 -13.38 14.21 1.51
C THR A 375 -13.65 14.55 0.05
N ASN A 376 -14.93 14.67 -0.34
CA ASN A 376 -15.32 15.09 -1.69
C ASN A 376 -14.85 16.51 -2.02
N ALA A 377 -14.97 17.45 -1.10
CA ALA A 377 -14.51 18.82 -1.27
C ALA A 377 -13.00 18.89 -1.55
N ILE A 378 -12.19 18.10 -0.84
CA ILE A 378 -10.75 18.02 -1.05
C ILE A 378 -10.43 17.38 -2.41
N ALA A 379 -11.05 16.28 -2.77
CA ALA A 379 -10.87 15.62 -4.06
C ALA A 379 -11.20 16.57 -5.23
N LYS A 380 -12.31 17.29 -5.12
CA LYS A 380 -12.74 18.29 -6.10
C LYS A 380 -11.75 19.47 -6.21
N ALA A 381 -11.27 19.97 -5.09
CA ALA A 381 -10.30 21.06 -5.04
C ALA A 381 -8.95 20.66 -5.66
N MET A 382 -8.47 19.44 -5.34
CA MET A 382 -7.27 18.89 -5.98
C MET A 382 -7.43 18.73 -7.49
N ALA A 383 -8.56 18.19 -7.94
CA ALA A 383 -8.86 18.02 -9.36
C ALA A 383 -8.91 19.36 -10.14
N ALA A 384 -9.22 20.45 -9.46
CA ALA A 384 -9.23 21.80 -10.02
C ALA A 384 -7.85 22.46 -10.09
N CYS A 385 -6.82 21.88 -9.50
CA CYS A 385 -5.45 22.43 -9.54
C CYS A 385 -4.74 22.08 -10.87
N GLU A 386 -5.13 22.75 -11.94
CA GLU A 386 -4.56 22.52 -13.27
C GLU A 386 -3.03 22.73 -13.29
N GLY A 387 -2.33 21.79 -13.92
CA GLY A 387 -0.87 21.80 -14.04
C GLY A 387 -0.11 21.50 -12.74
N ALA A 388 -0.81 21.14 -11.65
CA ALA A 388 -0.18 20.64 -10.43
C ALA A 388 0.11 19.15 -10.53
N THR A 389 1.19 18.70 -9.87
CA THR A 389 1.42 17.29 -9.60
C THR A 389 0.58 16.87 -8.38
N THR A 390 -0.45 16.06 -8.62
CA THR A 390 -1.40 15.61 -7.60
C THR A 390 -1.22 14.12 -7.34
N ILE A 391 -0.82 13.77 -6.12
CA ILE A 391 -0.45 12.40 -5.72
C ILE A 391 -1.37 11.94 -4.60
N ILE A 392 -1.98 10.77 -4.81
CA ILE A 392 -2.77 10.07 -3.81
C ILE A 392 -1.94 8.90 -3.28
N GLY A 393 -1.72 8.86 -1.96
CA GLY A 393 -1.06 7.76 -1.28
C GLY A 393 -1.99 7.10 -0.26
N GLY A 394 -1.92 5.76 -0.18
CA GLY A 394 -2.73 4.97 0.75
C GLY A 394 -4.03 4.45 0.15
N GLY A 395 -4.42 3.26 0.61
CA GLY A 395 -5.58 2.54 0.08
C GLY A 395 -6.91 3.27 0.28
N ASP A 396 -7.14 3.85 1.45
CA ASP A 396 -8.38 4.55 1.77
C ASP A 396 -8.55 5.81 0.92
N SER A 397 -7.47 6.58 0.71
CA SER A 397 -7.50 7.76 -0.14
C SER A 397 -7.73 7.40 -1.61
N ALA A 398 -7.09 6.33 -2.09
CA ALA A 398 -7.30 5.81 -3.44
C ALA A 398 -8.75 5.35 -3.64
N ALA A 399 -9.31 4.63 -2.66
CA ALA A 399 -10.70 4.19 -2.67
C ALA A 399 -11.66 5.40 -2.66
N ALA A 400 -11.39 6.40 -1.83
CA ALA A 400 -12.21 7.61 -1.74
C ALA A 400 -12.25 8.38 -3.09
N VAL A 401 -11.11 8.64 -3.72
CA VAL A 401 -11.10 9.37 -5.00
C VAL A 401 -11.73 8.58 -6.13
N ALA A 402 -11.62 7.25 -6.12
CA ALA A 402 -12.27 6.37 -7.08
C ALA A 402 -13.80 6.39 -6.89
N GLN A 403 -14.26 6.18 -5.65
CA GLN A 403 -15.69 6.21 -5.29
C GLN A 403 -16.35 7.55 -5.64
N LEU A 404 -15.62 8.65 -5.43
CA LEU A 404 -16.10 10.01 -5.68
C LEU A 404 -15.93 10.46 -7.14
N GLY A 405 -15.33 9.64 -8.02
CA GLY A 405 -15.23 9.90 -9.46
C GLY A 405 -14.11 10.86 -9.85
N TYR A 406 -13.07 11.03 -9.04
CA TYR A 406 -11.94 11.92 -9.32
C TYR A 406 -10.63 11.20 -9.65
N ALA A 407 -10.62 9.87 -9.74
CA ALA A 407 -9.39 9.11 -9.98
C ALA A 407 -8.64 9.56 -11.25
N ASP A 408 -9.36 9.76 -12.36
CA ASP A 408 -8.78 10.18 -13.64
C ASP A 408 -8.27 11.63 -13.65
N LYS A 409 -8.58 12.41 -12.61
CA LYS A 409 -8.12 13.78 -12.45
C LYS A 409 -6.83 13.92 -11.66
N MET A 410 -6.37 12.83 -11.05
CA MET A 410 -5.13 12.83 -10.30
C MET A 410 -3.95 12.46 -11.20
N THR A 411 -2.80 13.12 -10.98
CA THR A 411 -1.57 12.82 -11.73
C THR A 411 -1.09 11.39 -11.43
N HIS A 412 -1.19 10.97 -10.18
CA HIS A 412 -0.77 9.66 -9.74
C HIS A 412 -1.56 9.17 -8.54
N ILE A 413 -2.02 7.92 -8.62
CA ILE A 413 -2.58 7.19 -7.48
C ILE A 413 -1.64 6.02 -7.21
N SER A 414 -0.97 6.04 -6.06
CA SER A 414 -0.01 5.00 -5.71
C SER A 414 -0.71 3.66 -5.48
N THR A 415 -0.11 2.61 -6.01
CA THR A 415 -0.55 1.22 -5.81
C THR A 415 -0.07 0.63 -4.47
N GLY A 416 0.80 1.34 -3.76
CA GLY A 416 1.58 0.83 -2.66
C GLY A 416 1.18 1.31 -1.27
N GLY A 417 -0.04 1.07 -0.80
CA GLY A 417 -0.53 1.52 0.51
C GLY A 417 0.53 1.70 1.62
N GLY A 418 1.08 0.61 2.16
CA GLY A 418 2.12 0.66 3.19
C GLY A 418 3.46 1.21 2.70
N ALA A 419 3.87 0.87 1.49
CA ALA A 419 5.11 1.37 0.90
C ALA A 419 5.05 2.88 0.64
N SER A 420 3.91 3.40 0.18
CA SER A 420 3.71 4.85 0.02
C SER A 420 3.82 5.58 1.35
N LEU A 421 3.21 5.01 2.40
CA LEU A 421 3.26 5.60 3.73
C LEU A 421 4.70 5.68 4.24
N GLU A 422 5.47 4.59 4.15
CA GLU A 422 6.87 4.57 4.55
C GLU A 422 7.76 5.50 3.72
N LEU A 423 7.45 5.66 2.42
CA LEU A 423 8.13 6.65 1.59
C LEU A 423 7.84 8.09 2.07
N PHE A 424 6.58 8.38 2.43
CA PHE A 424 6.20 9.68 3.00
C PHE A 424 6.80 9.91 4.40
N GLU A 425 7.13 8.85 5.14
CA GLU A 425 7.90 8.92 6.37
C GLU A 425 9.40 9.22 6.14
N GLY A 426 9.86 9.25 4.90
CA GLY A 426 11.27 9.41 4.56
C GLY A 426 12.09 8.13 4.73
N LYS A 427 11.46 6.99 4.90
CA LYS A 427 12.14 5.70 5.03
C LYS A 427 12.66 5.19 3.69
N LYS A 428 13.79 4.51 3.74
CA LYS A 428 14.29 3.72 2.63
C LYS A 428 13.51 2.42 2.53
N LEU A 429 13.09 2.09 1.32
CA LEU A 429 12.32 0.86 1.05
C LEU A 429 13.29 -0.26 0.65
N PRO A 430 13.38 -1.36 1.41
CA PRO A 430 14.34 -2.44 1.13
C PRO A 430 14.26 -2.98 -0.30
N GLY A 431 13.04 -3.16 -0.82
CA GLY A 431 12.82 -3.65 -2.17
C GLY A 431 13.22 -2.67 -3.30
N ILE A 432 13.52 -1.42 -2.95
CA ILE A 432 14.07 -0.41 -3.87
C ILE A 432 15.57 -0.25 -3.65
N GLU A 433 16.00 -0.15 -2.37
CA GLU A 433 17.41 0.06 -2.04
C GLU A 433 18.32 -1.04 -2.58
N CYS A 434 17.84 -2.30 -2.61
CA CYS A 434 18.59 -3.43 -3.13
C CYS A 434 18.83 -3.40 -4.66
N LEU A 435 18.09 -2.56 -5.40
CA LEU A 435 18.24 -2.47 -6.85
C LEU A 435 19.48 -1.68 -7.25
N ASN A 436 20.04 -2.00 -8.42
CA ASN A 436 21.20 -1.30 -8.95
C ASN A 436 20.89 0.16 -9.28
N ASP A 437 21.80 1.05 -8.95
CA ASP A 437 21.73 2.47 -9.34
C ASP A 437 22.10 2.66 -10.81
N LYS A 438 21.56 3.71 -11.45
CA LYS A 438 22.06 4.18 -12.75
C LYS A 438 23.46 4.76 -12.57
N ASP A 439 24.30 4.55 -13.58
CA ASP A 439 25.67 5.07 -13.62
C ASP A 439 25.70 6.59 -13.68
#